data_3449be3a8aac49151a14014f9368b40c
#
_entry.id   3449be3a8aac49151a14014f9368b40c
#
_cell.length_a   1.000
_cell.length_b   1.000
_cell.length_c   1.000
_cell.angle_alpha   90.00
_cell.angle_beta   90.00
_cell.angle_gamma   90.00
#
_symmetry.space_group_name_H-M   'P 1'
#
loop_
_entity.id
_entity.type
_entity.pdbx_description
1 polymer ?
#
loop_
_entity_poly.entity_id
_entity_poly.type
_entity_poly.pdbx_seq_one_letter_code
_entity_poly.pdbx_strand_id
1 'polypeptide(L)'
;MIVNILGAGSWALALSHLLSKNNCNVKVWLRNNDKTIELNSSRTHPKLPEYKINPKIIFTSNLYDLDFKNLTIIALPSNAVYENLKDINNLDCDLLVCTKGFDPDSNKLLSNLLVDNLNVNINKIAILSGPNHAEEIVQNKPAATVIASKNNKLVSSLQLLLSSESFRVYNTNDLAGVQVGGAIKNIISIASGICSSLKLGDNIIAALITRGLHEMLSLKKIYNLDTSTLYGLSGLGDLMATAYSKHSRNRKFGELIGSGYTISEALKEVDATVEGLFACKIIKDISTHEGLDLPICTEIYNILYNFSDPRQSIDNLMLRKLKNEK
;
A
#
# COMPACT_ATOMS: atom_id res chain seq x y z
N MET A 1 20.95 2.59 -16.43
CA MET A 1 20.20 1.40 -16.01
C MET A 1 18.77 1.52 -16.51
N ILE A 2 18.17 0.43 -16.97
CA ILE A 2 16.73 0.38 -17.32
C ILE A 2 15.97 -0.17 -16.12
N VAL A 3 14.83 0.41 -15.82
CA VAL A 3 13.92 -0.03 -14.74
C VAL A 3 12.51 -0.14 -15.32
N ASN A 4 11.88 -1.28 -15.11
CA ASN A 4 10.48 -1.49 -15.46
C ASN A 4 9.58 -1.13 -14.28
N ILE A 5 8.42 -0.53 -14.55
CA ILE A 5 7.39 -0.28 -13.54
C ILE A 5 6.06 -0.82 -14.08
N LEU A 6 5.44 -1.70 -13.32
CA LEU A 6 4.12 -2.24 -13.61
C LEU A 6 3.08 -1.40 -12.85
N GLY A 7 2.22 -0.72 -13.62
CA GLY A 7 1.24 0.24 -13.11
C GLY A 7 1.60 1.68 -13.42
N ALA A 8 0.60 2.52 -13.65
CA ALA A 8 0.75 3.95 -13.95
C ALA A 8 -0.12 4.84 -13.04
N GLY A 9 -0.36 4.40 -11.80
CA GLY A 9 -0.99 5.23 -10.78
C GLY A 9 -0.05 6.34 -10.26
N SER A 10 -0.57 7.24 -9.43
CA SER A 10 0.23 8.34 -8.85
C SER A 10 1.52 7.86 -8.17
N TRP A 11 1.46 6.74 -7.44
CA TRP A 11 2.64 6.16 -6.78
C TRP A 11 3.69 5.64 -7.78
N ALA A 12 3.27 4.95 -8.82
CA ALA A 12 4.17 4.51 -9.90
C ALA A 12 4.88 5.70 -10.57
N LEU A 13 4.17 6.79 -10.78
CA LEU A 13 4.74 8.02 -11.35
C LEU A 13 5.71 8.73 -10.39
N ALA A 14 5.42 8.72 -9.09
CA ALA A 14 6.36 9.24 -8.09
C ALA A 14 7.66 8.44 -8.06
N LEU A 15 7.58 7.11 -8.13
CA LEU A 15 8.77 6.25 -8.27
C LEU A 15 9.52 6.50 -9.59
N SER A 16 8.78 6.66 -10.70
CA SER A 16 9.37 7.01 -12.00
C SER A 16 10.11 8.34 -11.94
N HIS A 17 9.54 9.33 -11.21
CA HIS A 17 10.17 10.64 -10.99
C HIS A 17 11.52 10.47 -10.24
N LEU A 18 11.53 9.78 -9.11
CA LEU A 18 12.76 9.53 -8.33
C LEU A 18 13.83 8.83 -9.17
N LEU A 19 13.45 7.77 -9.88
CA LEU A 19 14.38 7.01 -10.73
C LEU A 19 14.92 7.84 -11.89
N SER A 20 14.08 8.65 -12.54
CA SER A 20 14.51 9.50 -13.65
C SER A 20 15.48 10.60 -13.20
N LYS A 21 15.31 11.12 -11.97
CA LYS A 21 16.29 12.04 -11.34
C LYS A 21 17.64 11.37 -11.07
N ASN A 22 17.62 10.08 -10.74
CA ASN A 22 18.83 9.27 -10.53
C ASN A 22 19.35 8.64 -11.85
N ASN A 23 19.04 9.27 -13.00
CA ASN A 23 19.51 8.92 -14.32
C ASN A 23 19.15 7.51 -14.81
N CYS A 24 18.03 6.93 -14.34
CA CYS A 24 17.47 5.71 -14.86
C CYS A 24 16.59 5.97 -16.09
N ASN A 25 16.65 5.05 -17.05
CA ASN A 25 15.65 4.96 -18.12
C ASN A 25 14.47 4.14 -17.59
N VAL A 26 13.29 4.75 -17.52
CA VAL A 26 12.13 4.11 -16.91
C VAL A 26 11.12 3.74 -17.99
N LYS A 27 10.71 2.47 -18.00
CA LYS A 27 9.58 1.97 -18.80
C LYS A 27 8.42 1.67 -17.87
N VAL A 28 7.28 2.30 -18.12
CA VAL A 28 6.06 2.14 -17.32
C VAL A 28 5.02 1.40 -18.14
N TRP A 29 4.60 0.25 -17.66
CA TRP A 29 3.53 -0.50 -18.28
C TRP A 29 2.18 -0.19 -17.63
N LEU A 30 1.15 -0.05 -18.47
CA LEU A 30 -0.26 0.02 -18.06
C LEU A 30 -1.14 -0.66 -19.12
N ARG A 31 -2.19 -1.35 -18.67
CA ARG A 31 -3.05 -2.15 -19.54
C ARG A 31 -3.83 -1.34 -20.59
N ASN A 32 -4.16 -0.08 -20.29
CA ASN A 32 -5.02 0.74 -21.15
C ASN A 32 -4.16 1.49 -22.20
N ASN A 33 -4.36 1.16 -23.48
CA ASN A 33 -3.62 1.73 -24.59
C ASN A 33 -3.90 3.23 -24.80
N ASP A 34 -5.16 3.66 -24.70
CA ASP A 34 -5.52 5.07 -24.92
C ASP A 34 -4.85 5.96 -23.87
N LYS A 35 -4.86 5.49 -22.61
CA LYS A 35 -4.15 6.17 -21.52
C LYS A 35 -2.62 6.15 -21.71
N THR A 36 -2.07 5.13 -22.34
CA THR A 36 -0.65 5.07 -22.71
C THR A 36 -0.30 6.15 -23.70
N ILE A 37 -1.11 6.31 -24.75
CA ILE A 37 -0.96 7.37 -25.77
C ILE A 37 -1.09 8.74 -25.13
N GLU A 38 -2.10 8.93 -24.29
CA GLU A 38 -2.34 10.18 -23.55
C GLU A 38 -1.13 10.57 -22.69
N LEU A 39 -0.61 9.65 -21.87
CA LEU A 39 0.53 9.92 -20.98
C LEU A 39 1.82 10.22 -21.75
N ASN A 40 2.04 9.54 -22.89
CA ASN A 40 3.20 9.80 -23.74
C ASN A 40 3.11 11.17 -24.46
N SER A 41 1.91 11.64 -24.79
CA SER A 41 1.71 12.92 -25.50
C SER A 41 1.58 14.10 -24.53
N SER A 42 0.69 14.00 -23.53
CA SER A 42 0.40 15.13 -22.62
C SER A 42 1.48 15.37 -21.57
N ARG A 43 2.18 14.30 -21.18
CA ARG A 43 3.15 14.30 -20.07
C ARG A 43 2.57 14.83 -18.76
N THR A 44 1.27 14.58 -18.55
CA THR A 44 0.53 14.94 -17.33
C THR A 44 -0.31 13.75 -16.87
N HIS A 45 -0.68 13.74 -15.60
CA HIS A 45 -1.54 12.70 -15.05
C HIS A 45 -2.65 13.35 -14.21
N PRO A 46 -3.94 12.99 -14.36
CA PRO A 46 -5.06 13.63 -13.67
C PRO A 46 -4.93 13.71 -12.14
N LYS A 47 -4.31 12.70 -11.52
CA LYS A 47 -4.08 12.65 -10.06
C LYS A 47 -2.81 13.39 -9.59
N LEU A 48 -2.01 13.93 -10.52
CA LEU A 48 -0.80 14.73 -10.28
C LEU A 48 -0.76 15.91 -11.26
N PRO A 49 -1.76 16.80 -11.24
CA PRO A 49 -1.95 17.79 -12.32
C PRO A 49 -0.80 18.79 -12.44
N GLU A 50 -0.12 19.10 -11.35
CA GLU A 50 1.00 20.03 -11.33
C GLU A 50 2.34 19.39 -11.72
N TYR A 51 2.38 18.06 -11.83
CA TYR A 51 3.59 17.32 -12.16
C TYR A 51 3.75 17.12 -13.65
N LYS A 52 4.86 17.59 -14.21
CA LYS A 52 5.27 17.31 -15.59
C LYS A 52 6.15 16.06 -15.64
N ILE A 53 5.66 15.04 -16.32
CA ILE A 53 6.35 13.75 -16.45
C ILE A 53 7.60 13.92 -17.29
N ASN A 54 8.76 13.48 -16.78
CA ASN A 54 10.03 13.55 -17.49
C ASN A 54 9.94 12.83 -18.85
N PRO A 55 10.38 13.45 -19.96
CA PRO A 55 10.32 12.86 -21.30
C PRO A 55 11.07 11.52 -21.44
N LYS A 56 12.05 11.23 -20.56
CA LYS A 56 12.78 9.95 -20.53
C LYS A 56 11.94 8.78 -19.99
N ILE A 57 10.79 9.04 -19.39
CA ILE A 57 9.85 8.01 -18.94
C ILE A 57 9.00 7.61 -20.13
N ILE A 58 9.05 6.33 -20.50
CA ILE A 58 8.32 5.77 -21.65
C ILE A 58 7.16 4.93 -21.13
N PHE A 59 5.95 5.17 -21.65
CA PHE A 59 4.78 4.37 -21.33
C PHE A 59 4.49 3.37 -22.45
N THR A 60 4.10 2.14 -22.07
CA THR A 60 3.69 1.09 -23.00
C THR A 60 2.46 0.34 -22.46
N SER A 61 1.60 -0.11 -23.35
CA SER A 61 0.49 -1.02 -23.04
C SER A 61 0.82 -2.49 -23.36
N ASN A 62 1.93 -2.73 -24.06
CA ASN A 62 2.40 -4.06 -24.38
C ASN A 62 3.41 -4.54 -23.33
N LEU A 63 3.05 -5.61 -22.60
CA LEU A 63 3.92 -6.18 -21.56
C LEU A 63 5.24 -6.75 -22.13
N TYR A 64 5.23 -7.20 -23.38
CA TYR A 64 6.42 -7.73 -24.07
C TYR A 64 7.46 -6.66 -24.45
N ASP A 65 7.12 -5.37 -24.33
CA ASP A 65 8.12 -4.29 -24.49
C ASP A 65 9.04 -4.16 -23.28
N LEU A 66 8.71 -4.85 -22.18
CA LEU A 66 9.52 -4.90 -20.97
C LEU A 66 10.51 -6.05 -21.04
N ASP A 67 11.76 -5.76 -20.71
CA ASP A 67 12.77 -6.81 -20.52
C ASP A 67 12.83 -7.21 -19.04
N PHE A 68 12.28 -8.37 -18.71
CA PHE A 68 12.24 -8.92 -17.35
C PHE A 68 13.60 -9.47 -16.86
N LYS A 69 14.70 -9.09 -17.48
CA LYS A 69 16.04 -9.18 -16.89
C LYS A 69 16.43 -7.96 -16.07
N ASN A 70 15.72 -6.85 -16.27
CA ASN A 70 15.93 -5.61 -15.54
C ASN A 70 15.10 -5.57 -14.25
N LEU A 71 15.55 -4.76 -13.28
CA LEU A 71 14.75 -4.46 -12.09
C LEU A 71 13.32 -4.10 -12.49
N THR A 72 12.36 -4.81 -11.89
CA THR A 72 10.93 -4.58 -12.13
C THR A 72 10.23 -4.17 -10.84
N ILE A 73 9.60 -3.01 -10.87
CA ILE A 73 8.84 -2.45 -9.75
C ILE A 73 7.36 -2.76 -9.94
N ILE A 74 6.75 -3.37 -8.94
CA ILE A 74 5.32 -3.70 -8.93
C ILE A 74 4.57 -2.62 -8.14
N ALA A 75 3.83 -1.78 -8.85
CA ALA A 75 3.01 -0.69 -8.30
C ALA A 75 1.55 -0.80 -8.79
N LEU A 76 1.07 -2.03 -8.95
CA LEU A 76 -0.29 -2.40 -9.31
C LEU A 76 -1.20 -2.42 -8.05
N PRO A 77 -2.53 -2.36 -8.19
CA PRO A 77 -3.44 -2.79 -7.14
C PRO A 77 -3.17 -4.25 -6.72
N SER A 78 -3.39 -4.57 -5.43
CA SER A 78 -3.06 -5.90 -4.89
C SER A 78 -3.77 -7.04 -5.64
N ASN A 79 -5.05 -6.84 -5.97
CA ASN A 79 -5.87 -7.79 -6.75
C ASN A 79 -5.47 -7.93 -8.23
N ALA A 80 -4.54 -7.12 -8.70
CA ALA A 80 -4.07 -7.18 -10.10
C ALA A 80 -2.67 -7.77 -10.23
N VAL A 81 -1.97 -8.05 -9.12
CA VAL A 81 -0.58 -8.50 -9.17
C VAL A 81 -0.47 -9.87 -9.84
N TYR A 82 -1.20 -10.88 -9.34
CA TYR A 82 -1.15 -12.24 -9.86
C TYR A 82 -1.55 -12.30 -11.34
N GLU A 83 -2.70 -11.73 -11.68
CA GLU A 83 -3.26 -11.78 -13.03
C GLU A 83 -2.35 -11.15 -14.11
N ASN A 84 -1.57 -10.13 -13.74
CA ASN A 84 -0.67 -9.49 -14.70
C ASN A 84 0.74 -10.12 -14.74
N LEU A 85 1.07 -11.01 -13.81
CA LEU A 85 2.39 -11.64 -13.76
C LEU A 85 2.37 -13.13 -14.12
N LYS A 86 1.23 -13.83 -13.98
CA LYS A 86 1.13 -15.30 -14.14
C LYS A 86 1.56 -15.82 -15.50
N ASP A 87 1.40 -15.01 -16.56
CA ASP A 87 1.72 -15.40 -17.93
C ASP A 87 3.13 -14.93 -18.37
N ILE A 88 3.89 -14.30 -17.46
CA ILE A 88 5.26 -13.90 -17.76
C ILE A 88 6.18 -15.11 -17.62
N ASN A 89 6.62 -15.62 -18.75
CA ASN A 89 7.61 -16.68 -18.77
C ASN A 89 8.95 -16.15 -18.21
N ASN A 90 9.47 -16.84 -17.19
CA ASN A 90 10.79 -16.57 -16.62
C ASN A 90 10.94 -15.17 -15.95
N LEU A 91 10.19 -14.95 -14.90
CA LEU A 91 10.30 -13.76 -14.04
C LEU A 91 11.57 -13.86 -13.15
N ASP A 92 12.74 -13.88 -13.79
CA ASP A 92 14.06 -14.07 -13.13
C ASP A 92 14.82 -12.75 -12.89
N CYS A 93 14.10 -11.65 -12.69
CA CYS A 93 14.67 -10.35 -12.33
C CYS A 93 14.49 -10.04 -10.84
N ASP A 94 15.22 -9.02 -10.37
CA ASP A 94 14.94 -8.43 -9.07
C ASP A 94 13.59 -7.70 -9.10
N LEU A 95 12.76 -7.95 -8.09
CA LEU A 95 11.43 -7.37 -7.94
C LEU A 95 11.38 -6.43 -6.75
N LEU A 96 10.92 -5.21 -6.95
CA LEU A 96 10.57 -4.28 -5.88
C LEU A 96 9.05 -4.14 -5.81
N VAL A 97 8.43 -4.75 -4.81
CA VAL A 97 6.98 -4.66 -4.58
C VAL A 97 6.67 -3.41 -3.79
N CYS A 98 5.95 -2.49 -4.41
CA CYS A 98 5.48 -1.24 -3.81
C CYS A 98 3.97 -1.24 -3.56
N THR A 99 3.30 -2.32 -3.93
CA THR A 99 1.88 -2.58 -3.66
C THR A 99 1.69 -2.87 -2.18
N LYS A 100 0.68 -2.25 -1.57
CA LYS A 100 0.35 -2.39 -0.15
C LYS A 100 -0.97 -3.12 -0.01
N GLY A 101 -0.94 -4.37 0.43
CA GLY A 101 -2.13 -5.21 0.57
C GLY A 101 -1.80 -6.69 0.59
N PHE A 102 -2.85 -7.48 0.56
CA PHE A 102 -2.80 -8.93 0.39
C PHE A 102 -3.34 -9.29 -1.00
N ASP A 103 -2.97 -10.45 -1.49
CA ASP A 103 -3.68 -11.04 -2.62
C ASP A 103 -5.08 -11.52 -2.17
N PRO A 104 -6.17 -11.01 -2.78
CA PRO A 104 -7.52 -11.29 -2.30
C PRO A 104 -8.00 -12.73 -2.56
N ASP A 105 -7.40 -13.44 -3.51
CA ASP A 105 -7.81 -14.79 -3.87
C ASP A 105 -7.14 -15.84 -2.99
N SER A 106 -5.89 -15.63 -2.61
CA SER A 106 -5.13 -16.57 -1.78
C SER A 106 -4.97 -16.13 -0.32
N ASN A 107 -5.38 -14.91 0.05
CA ASN A 107 -5.17 -14.27 1.35
C ASN A 107 -3.69 -14.16 1.76
N LYS A 108 -2.76 -14.28 0.80
CA LYS A 108 -1.33 -14.26 1.05
C LYS A 108 -0.75 -12.85 1.04
N LEU A 109 0.34 -12.65 1.78
CA LEU A 109 1.24 -11.54 1.54
C LEU A 109 1.80 -11.63 0.12
N LEU A 110 2.00 -10.48 -0.56
CA LEU A 110 2.44 -10.47 -1.96
C LEU A 110 3.80 -11.15 -2.18
N SER A 111 4.72 -11.08 -1.20
CA SER A 111 5.97 -11.85 -1.29
C SER A 111 5.73 -13.36 -1.33
N ASN A 112 4.78 -13.86 -0.54
CA ASN A 112 4.45 -15.29 -0.51
C ASN A 112 3.71 -15.69 -1.79
N LEU A 113 2.81 -14.84 -2.30
CA LEU A 113 2.17 -15.04 -3.61
C LEU A 113 3.23 -15.22 -4.73
N LEU A 114 4.22 -14.33 -4.78
CA LEU A 114 5.28 -14.38 -5.79
C LEU A 114 6.12 -15.67 -5.68
N VAL A 115 6.44 -16.08 -4.46
CA VAL A 115 7.22 -17.32 -4.23
C VAL A 115 6.40 -18.55 -4.56
N ASP A 116 5.21 -18.68 -3.97
CA ASP A 116 4.44 -19.92 -3.99
C ASP A 116 3.72 -20.16 -5.32
N ASN A 117 3.23 -19.09 -5.95
CA ASN A 117 2.39 -19.19 -7.14
C ASN A 117 3.13 -18.86 -8.45
N LEU A 118 4.22 -18.06 -8.38
CA LEU A 118 5.00 -17.64 -9.54
C LEU A 118 6.45 -18.15 -9.50
N ASN A 119 6.82 -18.97 -8.52
CA ASN A 119 8.15 -19.57 -8.35
C ASN A 119 9.30 -18.54 -8.32
N VAL A 120 9.04 -17.30 -7.87
CA VAL A 120 10.08 -16.28 -7.75
C VAL A 120 10.97 -16.59 -6.54
N ASN A 121 12.29 -16.52 -6.73
CA ASN A 121 13.22 -16.68 -5.62
C ASN A 121 13.05 -15.54 -4.61
N ILE A 122 12.85 -15.87 -3.33
CA ILE A 122 12.67 -14.89 -2.24
C ILE A 122 13.83 -13.87 -2.14
N ASN A 123 15.06 -14.28 -2.52
CA ASN A 123 16.22 -13.39 -2.53
C ASN A 123 16.21 -12.36 -3.66
N LYS A 124 15.28 -12.47 -4.62
CA LYS A 124 15.02 -11.49 -5.68
C LYS A 124 13.87 -10.56 -5.36
N ILE A 125 13.23 -10.73 -4.21
CA ILE A 125 12.09 -9.92 -3.80
C ILE A 125 12.54 -8.89 -2.76
N ALA A 126 12.19 -7.64 -3.02
CA ALA A 126 12.23 -6.55 -2.06
C ALA A 126 10.85 -5.90 -1.94
N ILE A 127 10.53 -5.38 -0.76
CA ILE A 127 9.27 -4.70 -0.47
C ILE A 127 9.57 -3.26 -0.07
N LEU A 128 8.85 -2.30 -0.62
CA LEU A 128 8.95 -0.89 -0.22
C LEU A 128 7.65 -0.43 0.43
N SER A 129 7.75 0.14 1.63
CA SER A 129 6.62 0.75 2.32
C SER A 129 7.08 1.89 3.23
N GLY A 130 6.17 2.80 3.58
CA GLY A 130 6.44 3.95 4.44
C GLY A 130 5.47 5.11 4.15
N PRO A 131 5.58 6.23 4.88
CA PRO A 131 4.76 7.43 4.72
C PRO A 131 5.13 8.15 3.41
N ASN A 132 4.56 7.72 2.30
CA ASN A 132 4.94 8.15 0.95
C ASN A 132 3.72 8.59 0.15
N HIS A 133 3.34 9.85 0.25
CA HIS A 133 2.33 10.45 -0.62
C HIS A 133 2.97 10.87 -1.95
N ALA A 134 2.44 10.36 -3.05
CA ALA A 134 2.97 10.60 -4.39
C ALA A 134 3.00 12.10 -4.73
N GLU A 135 1.97 12.82 -4.32
CA GLU A 135 1.77 14.26 -4.50
C GLU A 135 2.90 15.08 -3.88
N GLU A 136 3.41 14.64 -2.73
CA GLU A 136 4.50 15.32 -2.03
C GLU A 136 5.86 14.96 -2.62
N ILE A 137 6.04 13.70 -3.01
CA ILE A 137 7.31 13.22 -3.58
C ILE A 137 7.61 13.89 -4.93
N VAL A 138 6.62 14.03 -5.81
CA VAL A 138 6.83 14.71 -7.10
C VAL A 138 7.11 16.21 -6.96
N GLN A 139 6.75 16.79 -5.81
CA GLN A 139 7.12 18.16 -5.42
C GLN A 139 8.48 18.24 -4.71
N ASN A 140 9.21 17.13 -4.59
CA ASN A 140 10.48 17.00 -3.87
C ASN A 140 10.40 17.38 -2.38
N LYS A 141 9.23 17.23 -1.74
CA LYS A 141 9.13 17.39 -0.29
C LYS A 141 9.88 16.26 0.42
N PRO A 142 10.52 16.52 1.55
CA PRO A 142 11.24 15.50 2.29
C PRO A 142 10.34 14.34 2.68
N ALA A 143 10.77 13.11 2.37
CA ALA A 143 10.06 11.89 2.73
C ALA A 143 11.07 10.78 3.11
N ALA A 144 10.59 9.81 3.87
CA ALA A 144 11.37 8.64 4.24
C ALA A 144 10.57 7.36 4.00
N THR A 145 11.28 6.29 3.64
CA THR A 145 10.69 4.98 3.39
C THR A 145 11.58 3.87 3.92
N VAL A 146 11.09 2.63 3.91
CA VAL A 146 11.90 1.45 4.23
C VAL A 146 11.79 0.42 3.10
N ILE A 147 12.90 -0.22 2.77
CA ILE A 147 12.97 -1.38 1.89
C ILE A 147 13.33 -2.60 2.72
N ALA A 148 12.57 -3.69 2.54
CA ALA A 148 12.84 -4.98 3.14
C ALA A 148 13.22 -6.01 2.08
N SER A 149 14.27 -6.82 2.34
CA SER A 149 14.60 -8.01 1.56
C SER A 149 15.41 -8.98 2.39
N LYS A 150 15.35 -10.27 2.06
CA LYS A 150 16.27 -11.29 2.62
C LYS A 150 17.68 -11.19 2.00
N ASN A 151 17.83 -10.46 0.90
CA ASN A 151 19.09 -10.25 0.18
C ASN A 151 19.66 -8.87 0.49
N ASN A 152 20.68 -8.81 1.33
CA ASN A 152 21.33 -7.55 1.73
C ASN A 152 21.95 -6.77 0.54
N LYS A 153 22.43 -7.47 -0.50
CA LYS A 153 23.00 -6.82 -1.69
C LYS A 153 21.90 -6.10 -2.47
N LEU A 154 20.73 -6.75 -2.63
CA LEU A 154 19.57 -6.17 -3.30
C LEU A 154 19.07 -4.93 -2.53
N VAL A 155 18.92 -5.04 -1.20
CA VAL A 155 18.51 -3.91 -0.36
C VAL A 155 19.46 -2.73 -0.52
N SER A 156 20.78 -2.96 -0.42
CA SER A 156 21.77 -1.88 -0.53
C SER A 156 21.75 -1.20 -1.91
N SER A 157 21.60 -1.98 -2.99
CA SER A 157 21.51 -1.43 -4.34
C SER A 157 20.24 -0.60 -4.53
N LEU A 158 19.08 -1.10 -4.05
CA LEU A 158 17.82 -0.37 -4.14
C LEU A 158 17.81 0.89 -3.25
N GLN A 159 18.45 0.82 -2.10
CA GLN A 159 18.61 1.96 -1.20
C GLN A 159 19.40 3.08 -1.89
N LEU A 160 20.53 2.75 -2.52
CA LEU A 160 21.32 3.72 -3.29
C LEU A 160 20.56 4.25 -4.51
N LEU A 161 19.84 3.37 -5.21
CA LEU A 161 19.10 3.70 -6.42
C LEU A 161 17.96 4.69 -6.18
N LEU A 162 17.25 4.58 -5.04
CA LEU A 162 16.05 5.37 -4.74
C LEU A 162 16.36 6.57 -3.82
N SER A 163 17.46 6.55 -3.07
CA SER A 163 17.80 7.67 -2.18
C SER A 163 18.14 8.94 -2.96
N SER A 164 17.71 10.09 -2.42
CA SER A 164 18.03 11.42 -2.93
C SER A 164 18.09 12.41 -1.76
N GLU A 165 18.38 13.67 -2.03
CA GLU A 165 18.38 14.75 -1.01
C GLU A 165 17.01 14.89 -0.32
N SER A 166 15.90 14.61 -1.04
CA SER A 166 14.53 14.71 -0.51
C SER A 166 13.88 13.36 -0.22
N PHE A 167 14.50 12.23 -0.54
CA PHE A 167 13.93 10.91 -0.33
C PHE A 167 14.92 9.98 0.36
N ARG A 168 14.72 9.74 1.66
CA ARG A 168 15.60 8.90 2.46
C ARG A 168 15.08 7.47 2.55
N VAL A 169 15.92 6.51 2.19
CA VAL A 169 15.57 5.09 2.21
C VAL A 169 16.32 4.40 3.36
N TYR A 170 15.56 3.75 4.25
CA TYR A 170 16.06 2.85 5.27
C TYR A 170 15.91 1.40 4.82
N ASN A 171 16.54 0.47 5.50
CA ASN A 171 16.47 -0.95 5.17
C ASN A 171 16.18 -1.84 6.38
N THR A 172 15.66 -3.03 6.10
CA THR A 172 15.44 -4.11 7.06
C THR A 172 15.42 -5.46 6.33
N ASN A 173 15.49 -6.56 7.07
CA ASN A 173 15.30 -7.92 6.53
C ASN A 173 13.91 -8.49 6.83
N ASP A 174 13.03 -7.71 7.47
CA ASP A 174 11.68 -8.12 7.84
C ASP A 174 10.65 -7.82 6.74
N LEU A 175 10.55 -8.71 5.74
CA LEU A 175 9.57 -8.59 4.66
C LEU A 175 8.14 -8.64 5.17
N ALA A 176 7.87 -9.51 6.14
CA ALA A 176 6.51 -9.71 6.65
C ALA A 176 6.02 -8.46 7.39
N GLY A 177 6.82 -7.91 8.32
CA GLY A 177 6.45 -6.73 9.07
C GLY A 177 6.20 -5.51 8.19
N VAL A 178 7.05 -5.28 7.17
CA VAL A 178 6.88 -4.17 6.23
C VAL A 178 5.58 -4.31 5.42
N GLN A 179 5.21 -5.51 4.98
CA GLN A 179 3.96 -5.76 4.24
C GLN A 179 2.73 -5.65 5.13
N VAL A 180 2.76 -6.27 6.32
CA VAL A 180 1.64 -6.24 7.28
C VAL A 180 1.32 -4.80 7.68
N GLY A 181 2.34 -4.00 8.04
CA GLY A 181 2.16 -2.59 8.34
C GLY A 181 1.48 -1.83 7.22
N GLY A 182 1.97 -1.98 5.98
CA GLY A 182 1.43 -1.33 4.79
C GLY A 182 0.00 -1.76 4.42
N ALA A 183 -0.39 -3.00 4.74
CA ALA A 183 -1.73 -3.52 4.44
C ALA A 183 -2.76 -3.08 5.50
N ILE A 184 -2.47 -3.30 6.79
CA ILE A 184 -3.43 -3.07 7.88
C ILE A 184 -3.71 -1.58 8.11
N LYS A 185 -2.72 -0.71 7.92
CA LYS A 185 -2.94 0.74 8.03
C LYS A 185 -4.13 1.24 7.19
N ASN A 186 -4.41 0.58 6.06
CA ASN A 186 -5.48 0.97 5.17
C ASN A 186 -6.87 0.76 5.81
N ILE A 187 -7.04 -0.29 6.62
CA ILE A 187 -8.26 -0.54 7.39
C ILE A 187 -8.45 0.55 8.45
N ILE A 188 -7.38 0.83 9.22
CA ILE A 188 -7.41 1.86 10.27
C ILE A 188 -7.65 3.26 9.67
N SER A 189 -7.17 3.50 8.46
CA SER A 189 -7.43 4.75 7.74
C SER A 189 -8.89 4.91 7.32
N ILE A 190 -9.59 3.82 6.96
CA ILE A 190 -11.04 3.83 6.73
C ILE A 190 -11.74 4.22 8.04
N ALA A 191 -11.38 3.59 9.16
CA ALA A 191 -11.92 3.91 10.47
C ALA A 191 -11.71 5.38 10.85
N SER A 192 -10.51 5.93 10.59
CA SER A 192 -10.21 7.35 10.81
C SER A 192 -11.12 8.27 9.98
N GLY A 193 -11.38 7.90 8.71
CA GLY A 193 -12.31 8.64 7.85
C GLY A 193 -13.74 8.64 8.41
N ILE A 194 -14.24 7.48 8.86
CA ILE A 194 -15.55 7.37 9.50
C ILE A 194 -15.62 8.25 10.74
N CYS A 195 -14.65 8.19 11.64
CA CYS A 195 -14.60 9.03 12.83
C CYS A 195 -14.59 10.53 12.49
N SER A 196 -13.87 10.91 11.44
CA SER A 196 -13.78 12.29 10.96
C SER A 196 -15.13 12.81 10.46
N SER A 197 -15.86 12.05 9.63
CA SER A 197 -17.17 12.43 9.11
C SER A 197 -18.24 12.54 10.21
N LEU A 198 -18.15 11.70 11.25
CA LEU A 198 -19.00 11.73 12.42
C LEU A 198 -18.64 12.84 13.43
N LYS A 199 -17.58 13.62 13.16
CA LYS A 199 -17.11 14.75 13.99
C LYS A 199 -16.79 14.36 15.44
N LEU A 200 -16.14 13.20 15.64
CA LEU A 200 -15.86 12.67 16.98
C LEU A 200 -14.62 13.27 17.65
N GLY A 201 -13.91 14.17 16.96
CA GLY A 201 -12.74 14.88 17.47
C GLY A 201 -11.43 14.10 17.36
N ASP A 202 -10.34 14.74 17.81
CA ASP A 202 -8.98 14.23 17.61
C ASP A 202 -8.59 13.13 18.60
N ASN A 203 -9.18 13.13 19.79
CA ASN A 203 -8.89 12.12 20.82
C ASN A 203 -9.22 10.70 20.34
N ILE A 204 -10.35 10.53 19.64
CA ILE A 204 -10.75 9.23 19.12
C ILE A 204 -9.82 8.77 18.00
N ILE A 205 -9.34 9.69 17.15
CA ILE A 205 -8.40 9.37 16.09
C ILE A 205 -7.04 8.94 16.67
N ALA A 206 -6.57 9.64 17.70
CA ALA A 206 -5.34 9.26 18.41
C ALA A 206 -5.47 7.87 19.07
N ALA A 207 -6.59 7.62 19.76
CA ALA A 207 -6.89 6.32 20.36
C ALA A 207 -6.97 5.22 19.29
N LEU A 208 -7.64 5.50 18.16
CA LEU A 208 -7.77 4.58 17.03
C LEU A 208 -6.40 4.20 16.43
N ILE A 209 -5.50 5.16 16.24
CA ILE A 209 -4.14 4.90 15.73
C ILE A 209 -3.37 4.03 16.71
N THR A 210 -3.40 4.37 18.00
CA THR A 210 -2.70 3.62 19.05
C THR A 210 -3.23 2.18 19.16
N ARG A 211 -4.54 2.00 19.19
CA ARG A 211 -5.16 0.68 19.28
C ARG A 211 -5.05 -0.09 17.97
N GLY A 212 -5.12 0.58 16.82
CA GLY A 212 -4.87 -0.02 15.51
C GLY A 212 -3.45 -0.56 15.38
N LEU A 213 -2.44 0.16 15.88
CA LEU A 213 -1.08 -0.35 15.96
C LEU A 213 -1.00 -1.60 16.85
N HIS A 214 -1.73 -1.63 17.96
CA HIS A 214 -1.78 -2.81 18.84
C HIS A 214 -2.39 -4.03 18.11
N GLU A 215 -3.41 -3.84 17.27
CA GLU A 215 -3.95 -4.90 16.42
C GLU A 215 -2.91 -5.39 15.39
N MET A 216 -2.17 -4.48 14.75
CA MET A 216 -1.06 -4.86 13.88
C MET A 216 -0.01 -5.71 14.60
N LEU A 217 0.38 -5.32 15.83
CA LEU A 217 1.35 -6.06 16.65
C LEU A 217 0.87 -7.49 16.98
N SER A 218 -0.45 -7.69 17.13
CA SER A 218 -1.03 -8.99 17.41
C SER A 218 -0.84 -9.99 16.26
N LEU A 219 -0.64 -9.51 15.02
CA LEU A 219 -0.41 -10.34 13.84
C LEU A 219 0.96 -11.04 13.82
N LYS A 220 1.87 -10.71 14.76
CA LYS A 220 3.11 -11.49 14.96
C LYS A 220 2.84 -12.95 15.29
N LYS A 221 1.65 -13.29 15.77
CA LYS A 221 1.25 -14.66 16.05
C LYS A 221 1.10 -15.52 14.79
N ILE A 222 0.84 -14.88 13.65
CA ILE A 222 0.59 -15.53 12.37
C ILE A 222 1.79 -15.35 11.44
N TYR A 223 2.26 -14.11 11.34
CA TYR A 223 3.38 -13.76 10.48
C TYR A 223 4.66 -13.71 11.32
N ASN A 224 5.71 -14.35 10.84
CA ASN A 224 7.04 -14.25 11.46
C ASN A 224 7.63 -12.86 11.18
N LEU A 225 7.19 -11.86 11.95
CA LEU A 225 7.57 -10.47 11.82
C LEU A 225 8.25 -9.94 13.10
N ASP A 226 9.10 -8.96 12.94
CA ASP A 226 9.66 -8.19 14.04
C ASP A 226 8.71 -7.06 14.42
N THR A 227 8.25 -7.04 15.67
CA THR A 227 7.36 -5.99 16.17
C THR A 227 8.00 -4.60 16.12
N SER A 228 9.33 -4.49 16.17
CA SER A 228 10.03 -3.22 16.03
C SER A 228 9.82 -2.58 14.65
N THR A 229 9.65 -3.39 13.60
CA THR A 229 9.30 -2.92 12.25
C THR A 229 7.97 -2.17 12.22
N LEU A 230 6.99 -2.61 13.00
CA LEU A 230 5.67 -1.98 13.06
C LEU A 230 5.67 -0.64 13.81
N TYR A 231 6.64 -0.40 14.70
CA TYR A 231 6.85 0.93 15.30
C TYR A 231 7.60 1.89 14.35
N GLY A 232 8.16 1.37 13.26
CA GLY A 232 8.93 2.14 12.28
C GLY A 232 8.08 2.80 11.19
N LEU A 233 8.77 3.15 10.09
CA LEU A 233 8.19 3.90 8.96
C LEU A 233 7.06 3.13 8.26
N SER A 234 7.19 1.82 8.05
CA SER A 234 6.17 1.00 7.35
C SER A 234 4.94 0.66 8.19
N GLY A 235 5.04 0.76 9.52
CA GLY A 235 3.93 0.56 10.45
C GLY A 235 3.36 1.89 10.93
N LEU A 236 3.79 2.34 12.12
CA LEU A 236 3.28 3.55 12.77
C LEU A 236 3.41 4.80 11.88
N GLY A 237 4.56 4.99 11.22
CA GLY A 237 4.79 6.15 10.35
C GLY A 237 3.78 6.24 9.20
N ASP A 238 3.60 5.14 8.48
CA ASP A 238 2.66 5.07 7.35
C ASP A 238 1.19 5.10 7.82
N LEU A 239 0.90 4.53 8.99
CA LEU A 239 -0.43 4.60 9.62
C LEU A 239 -0.80 6.05 9.94
N MET A 240 0.07 6.78 10.64
CA MET A 240 -0.16 8.19 10.98
C MET A 240 -0.34 9.05 9.73
N ALA A 241 0.59 8.94 8.78
CA ALA A 241 0.52 9.69 7.53
C ALA A 241 -0.80 9.42 6.79
N THR A 242 -1.26 8.17 6.73
CA THR A 242 -2.46 7.79 5.99
C THR A 242 -3.76 8.17 6.72
N ALA A 243 -3.79 8.07 8.07
CA ALA A 243 -4.96 8.36 8.88
C ALA A 243 -5.29 9.88 8.92
N TYR A 244 -4.29 10.75 8.85
CA TYR A 244 -4.49 12.20 8.88
C TYR A 244 -4.51 12.86 7.50
N SER A 245 -3.95 12.23 6.48
CA SER A 245 -3.77 12.88 5.18
C SER A 245 -5.06 13.01 4.38
N LYS A 246 -5.25 14.19 3.78
CA LYS A 246 -6.30 14.45 2.78
C LYS A 246 -6.06 13.68 1.47
N HIS A 247 -4.83 13.23 1.20
CA HIS A 247 -4.47 12.45 0.03
C HIS A 247 -4.80 10.96 0.18
N SER A 248 -5.21 10.52 1.39
CA SER A 248 -5.54 9.11 1.64
C SER A 248 -6.88 8.72 1.05
N ARG A 249 -6.82 7.84 0.04
CA ARG A 249 -8.02 7.25 -0.59
C ARG A 249 -8.86 6.43 0.40
N ASN A 250 -8.19 5.68 1.28
CA ASN A 250 -8.87 4.89 2.30
C ASN A 250 -9.58 5.79 3.32
N ARG A 251 -8.94 6.88 3.76
CA ARG A 251 -9.57 7.87 4.63
C ARG A 251 -10.75 8.56 3.96
N LYS A 252 -10.60 9.03 2.71
CA LYS A 252 -11.70 9.62 1.92
C LYS A 252 -12.87 8.65 1.78
N PHE A 253 -12.58 7.38 1.49
CA PHE A 253 -13.61 6.34 1.42
C PHE A 253 -14.34 6.19 2.76
N GLY A 254 -13.62 6.15 3.88
CA GLY A 254 -14.20 6.10 5.22
C GLY A 254 -15.07 7.33 5.54
N GLU A 255 -14.65 8.54 5.13
CA GLU A 255 -15.45 9.76 5.28
C GLU A 255 -16.80 9.67 4.55
N LEU A 256 -16.81 9.11 3.34
CA LEU A 256 -18.03 8.91 2.57
C LEU A 256 -18.95 7.86 3.24
N ILE A 257 -18.39 6.71 3.65
CA ILE A 257 -19.15 5.68 4.38
C ILE A 257 -19.77 6.23 5.66
N GLY A 258 -19.00 6.96 6.49
CA GLY A 258 -19.51 7.57 7.71
C GLY A 258 -20.50 8.71 7.47
N SER A 259 -20.55 9.24 6.24
CA SER A 259 -21.57 10.21 5.78
C SER A 259 -22.82 9.55 5.20
N GLY A 260 -22.90 8.21 5.19
CA GLY A 260 -24.07 7.46 4.75
C GLY A 260 -24.06 7.01 3.29
N TYR A 261 -22.94 7.16 2.55
CA TYR A 261 -22.79 6.63 1.20
C TYR A 261 -22.71 5.10 1.24
N THR A 262 -23.29 4.46 0.24
CA THR A 262 -23.06 3.03 -0.01
C THR A 262 -21.61 2.80 -0.48
N ILE A 263 -21.12 1.57 -0.35
CA ILE A 263 -19.77 1.20 -0.85
C ILE A 263 -19.63 1.55 -2.34
N SER A 264 -20.66 1.27 -3.15
CA SER A 264 -20.64 1.52 -4.60
C SER A 264 -20.52 3.01 -4.93
N GLU A 265 -21.29 3.86 -4.24
CA GLU A 265 -21.22 5.31 -4.38
C GLU A 265 -19.87 5.86 -3.92
N ALA A 266 -19.40 5.43 -2.75
CA ALA A 266 -18.11 5.86 -2.20
C ALA A 266 -16.93 5.49 -3.12
N LEU A 267 -16.96 4.30 -3.74
CA LEU A 267 -15.93 3.88 -4.69
C LEU A 267 -15.93 4.74 -5.96
N LYS A 268 -17.11 5.15 -6.47
CA LYS A 268 -17.21 6.07 -7.61
C LYS A 268 -16.60 7.45 -7.27
N GLU A 269 -16.91 7.98 -6.08
CA GLU A 269 -16.40 9.28 -5.63
C GLU A 269 -14.88 9.28 -5.35
N VAL A 270 -14.32 8.15 -4.91
CA VAL A 270 -12.87 8.00 -4.71
C VAL A 270 -12.14 7.88 -6.04
N ASP A 271 -12.78 7.29 -7.06
CA ASP A 271 -12.21 7.03 -8.39
C ASP A 271 -10.81 6.40 -8.33
N ALA A 272 -10.64 5.44 -7.43
CA ALA A 272 -9.38 4.71 -7.26
C ALA A 272 -9.57 3.44 -6.43
N THR A 273 -8.61 2.53 -6.51
CA THR A 273 -8.60 1.33 -5.68
C THR A 273 -8.50 1.70 -4.19
N VAL A 274 -9.38 1.13 -3.39
CA VAL A 274 -9.41 1.23 -1.93
C VAL A 274 -8.90 -0.09 -1.36
N GLU A 275 -7.60 -0.18 -1.14
CA GLU A 275 -6.93 -1.41 -0.67
C GLU A 275 -7.44 -1.88 0.70
N GLY A 276 -7.87 -0.94 1.56
CA GLY A 276 -8.44 -1.26 2.86
C GLY A 276 -9.73 -2.08 2.80
N LEU A 277 -10.47 -2.01 1.70
CA LEU A 277 -11.68 -2.81 1.48
C LEU A 277 -11.31 -4.30 1.38
N PHE A 278 -10.34 -4.65 0.53
CA PHE A 278 -9.86 -6.03 0.40
C PHE A 278 -9.18 -6.51 1.68
N ALA A 279 -8.27 -5.71 2.23
CA ALA A 279 -7.53 -6.04 3.44
C ALA A 279 -8.47 -6.32 4.63
N CYS A 280 -9.58 -5.58 4.75
CA CYS A 280 -10.56 -5.75 5.81
C CYS A 280 -11.21 -7.14 5.78
N LYS A 281 -11.63 -7.61 4.60
CA LYS A 281 -12.21 -8.95 4.43
C LYS A 281 -11.19 -10.04 4.78
N ILE A 282 -9.98 -9.94 4.23
CA ILE A 282 -8.90 -10.90 4.42
C ILE A 282 -8.51 -11.00 5.89
N ILE A 283 -8.34 -9.87 6.57
CA ILE A 283 -7.98 -9.85 8.00
C ILE A 283 -9.12 -10.40 8.87
N LYS A 284 -10.38 -10.18 8.50
CA LYS A 284 -11.51 -10.79 9.19
C LYS A 284 -11.47 -12.32 9.08
N ASP A 285 -11.22 -12.85 7.90
CA ASP A 285 -11.13 -14.29 7.67
C ASP A 285 -9.95 -14.91 8.47
N ILE A 286 -8.76 -14.30 8.35
CA ILE A 286 -7.55 -14.72 9.07
C ILE A 286 -7.77 -14.66 10.59
N SER A 287 -8.30 -13.54 11.12
CA SER A 287 -8.51 -13.37 12.55
C SER A 287 -9.49 -14.39 13.13
N THR A 288 -10.52 -14.73 12.35
CA THR A 288 -11.51 -15.74 12.75
C THR A 288 -10.89 -17.14 12.78
N HIS A 289 -10.12 -17.50 11.76
CA HIS A 289 -9.45 -18.80 11.68
C HIS A 289 -8.39 -18.98 12.77
N GLU A 290 -7.61 -17.94 13.05
CA GLU A 290 -6.50 -17.98 14.02
C GLU A 290 -6.92 -17.58 15.45
N GLY A 291 -8.18 -17.25 15.68
CA GLY A 291 -8.69 -16.87 17.00
C GLY A 291 -8.10 -15.57 17.54
N LEU A 292 -7.80 -14.60 16.65
CA LEU A 292 -7.27 -13.29 17.05
C LEU A 292 -8.39 -12.29 17.38
N ASP A 293 -8.24 -11.58 18.50
CA ASP A 293 -9.11 -10.46 18.87
C ASP A 293 -8.62 -9.15 18.21
N LEU A 294 -9.21 -8.80 17.08
CA LEU A 294 -8.93 -7.58 16.31
C LEU A 294 -10.21 -6.72 16.23
N PRO A 295 -10.59 -6.04 17.34
CA PRO A 295 -11.90 -5.39 17.45
C PRO A 295 -12.11 -4.27 16.43
N ILE A 296 -11.13 -3.41 16.17
CA ILE A 296 -11.25 -2.32 15.20
C ILE A 296 -11.46 -2.88 13.80
N CYS A 297 -10.60 -3.83 13.38
CA CYS A 297 -10.74 -4.48 12.07
C CYS A 297 -12.10 -5.18 11.94
N THR A 298 -12.60 -5.81 13.04
CA THR A 298 -13.91 -6.45 13.07
C THR A 298 -15.06 -5.45 12.91
N GLU A 299 -15.05 -4.32 13.62
CA GLU A 299 -16.11 -3.33 13.48
C GLU A 299 -16.10 -2.65 12.10
N ILE A 300 -14.92 -2.41 11.50
CA ILE A 300 -14.86 -1.93 10.12
C ILE A 300 -15.42 -2.97 9.15
N TYR A 301 -15.14 -4.26 9.34
CA TYR A 301 -15.78 -5.31 8.58
C TYR A 301 -17.30 -5.30 8.72
N ASN A 302 -17.81 -5.16 9.95
CA ASN A 302 -19.25 -5.10 10.21
C ASN A 302 -19.92 -3.91 9.52
N ILE A 303 -19.30 -2.72 9.54
CA ILE A 303 -19.81 -1.55 8.82
C ILE A 303 -19.85 -1.81 7.31
N LEU A 304 -18.77 -2.35 6.74
CA LEU A 304 -18.63 -2.48 5.29
C LEU A 304 -19.43 -3.66 4.71
N TYR A 305 -19.51 -4.79 5.40
CA TYR A 305 -20.04 -6.03 4.84
C TYR A 305 -21.31 -6.52 5.52
N ASN A 306 -21.55 -6.13 6.78
CA ASN A 306 -22.76 -6.46 7.53
C ASN A 306 -23.70 -5.25 7.69
N PHE A 307 -23.35 -4.10 7.09
CA PHE A 307 -24.14 -2.87 7.10
C PHE A 307 -24.48 -2.36 8.49
N SER A 308 -23.56 -2.60 9.46
CA SER A 308 -23.73 -2.07 10.82
C SER A 308 -23.66 -0.54 10.83
N ASP A 309 -24.45 0.08 11.68
CA ASP A 309 -24.39 1.54 11.86
C ASP A 309 -23.02 1.94 12.42
N PRO A 310 -22.33 2.94 11.82
CA PRO A 310 -21.02 3.36 12.27
C PRO A 310 -20.97 3.87 13.71
N ARG A 311 -22.03 4.55 14.21
CA ARG A 311 -22.10 5.01 15.60
C ARG A 311 -22.22 3.85 16.55
N GLN A 312 -23.10 2.87 16.22
CA GLN A 312 -23.24 1.65 17.01
C GLN A 312 -21.93 0.86 17.09
N SER A 313 -21.16 0.79 15.99
CA SER A 313 -19.84 0.13 15.97
C SER A 313 -18.83 0.82 16.90
N ILE A 314 -18.87 2.16 16.99
CA ILE A 314 -18.03 2.90 17.93
C ILE A 314 -18.46 2.62 19.38
N ASP A 315 -19.77 2.61 19.66
CA ASP A 315 -20.30 2.28 20.98
C ASP A 315 -19.90 0.85 21.38
N ASN A 316 -19.96 -0.11 20.46
CA ASN A 316 -19.49 -1.49 20.68
C ASN A 316 -18.01 -1.52 21.10
N LEU A 317 -17.15 -0.72 20.45
CA LEU A 317 -15.74 -0.62 20.83
C LEU A 317 -15.55 0.00 22.22
N MET A 318 -16.30 1.05 22.54
CA MET A 318 -16.19 1.78 23.83
C MET A 318 -16.75 0.97 25.01
N LEU A 319 -17.78 0.16 24.79
CA LEU A 319 -18.43 -0.67 25.82
C LEU A 319 -17.76 -2.03 26.04
N ARG A 320 -16.65 -2.30 25.36
CA ARG A 320 -15.88 -3.54 25.58
C ARG A 320 -15.45 -3.68 27.04
N LYS A 321 -15.36 -4.93 27.50
CA LYS A 321 -14.88 -5.24 28.84
C LYS A 321 -13.56 -4.52 29.14
N LEU A 322 -13.50 -3.86 30.28
CA LEU A 322 -12.29 -3.15 30.74
C LEU A 322 -11.13 -4.14 30.89
N LYS A 323 -9.97 -3.74 30.44
CA LYS A 323 -8.72 -4.50 30.52
C LYS A 323 -7.52 -3.57 30.70
N ASN A 324 -6.40 -4.13 31.12
CA ASN A 324 -5.13 -3.39 31.17
C ASN A 324 -4.74 -2.96 29.74
N GLU A 325 -4.00 -1.86 29.64
CA GLU A 325 -3.51 -1.35 28.35
C GLU A 325 -2.53 -2.33 27.70
N LYS A 326 -1.76 -3.05 28.50
CA LYS A 326 -0.75 -4.06 28.08
C LYS A 326 -1.30 -5.46 28.18
#